data_7d473264a91b576623a8183379d1b895
#
_entry.id   7d473264a91b576623a8183379d1b895
#
_cell.length_a   1.000
_cell.length_b   1.000
_cell.length_c   1.000
_cell.angle_alpha   90.00
_cell.angle_beta   90.00
_cell.angle_gamma   90.00
#
_symmetry.space_group_name_H-M   'P 1'
#
loop_
_entity.id
_entity.type
_entity.pdbx_description
1 polymer ?
#
loop_
_entity_poly.entity_id
_entity_poly.type
_entity_poly.pdbx_seq_one_letter_code
_entity_poly.pdbx_strand_id
1 'polypeptide(L)'
;MGKFFEAASPLGGLTSREVRSQQVKNVILWQLPPRFKVNPERLEEFLRVLPKTWRHAFEFRSSTWLTVKIFELLRRYGAAIVFQDFPGWPITKEITTDFVYLRFHGKTHLYTSDYSKKELEKWGRRIDKWMNGGLDVYVYFNNDALGYAFQNAQVLKDLVK
;
A
#
# COMPACT_ATOMS: atom_id res chain seq x y z
N MET A 1 -0.46 9.81 16.61
CA MET A 1 -1.25 10.09 15.39
C MET A 1 -0.43 9.67 14.19
N GLY A 2 -0.97 8.78 13.35
CA GLY A 2 -0.29 8.27 12.15
C GLY A 2 -0.20 9.32 11.06
N LYS A 3 0.70 9.12 10.09
CA LYS A 3 0.90 10.03 8.96
C LYS A 3 0.32 9.46 7.68
N PHE A 4 -0.24 10.34 6.85
CA PHE A 4 -0.74 10.02 5.52
C PHE A 4 0.28 10.42 4.45
N PHE A 5 0.62 9.49 3.56
CA PHE A 5 1.54 9.70 2.45
C PHE A 5 0.88 9.25 1.16
N GLU A 6 0.84 10.14 0.20
CA GLU A 6 0.19 9.95 -1.10
C GLU A 6 1.20 10.10 -2.24
N ALA A 7 1.08 9.25 -3.26
CA ALA A 7 1.70 9.46 -4.55
C ALA A 7 0.81 8.92 -5.69
N ALA A 8 0.62 9.71 -6.71
CA ALA A 8 0.04 9.26 -7.98
C ALA A 8 1.19 8.95 -8.93
N SER A 9 1.30 7.71 -9.37
CA SER A 9 2.25 7.11 -10.35
C SER A 9 3.73 7.59 -10.36
N PRO A 10 4.71 6.81 -10.85
CA PRO A 10 6.15 7.08 -10.70
C PRO A 10 6.69 8.37 -11.33
N LEU A 11 5.87 9.18 -11.99
CA LEU A 11 6.25 10.49 -12.49
C LEU A 11 5.78 11.67 -11.62
N GLY A 12 4.97 11.42 -10.58
CA GLY A 12 4.50 12.43 -9.63
C GLY A 12 5.25 12.33 -8.30
N GLY A 13 6.51 12.72 -8.27
CA GLY A 13 7.28 12.78 -7.03
C GLY A 13 6.67 13.75 -6.02
N LEU A 14 6.78 13.42 -4.73
CA LEU A 14 6.54 14.33 -3.61
C LEU A 14 7.14 15.70 -3.91
N THR A 15 6.37 16.77 -3.78
CA THR A 15 6.92 18.12 -3.98
C THR A 15 8.00 18.38 -2.94
N SER A 16 9.08 19.03 -3.36
CA SER A 16 10.27 19.32 -2.55
C SER A 16 10.00 20.09 -1.24
N ARG A 17 8.78 20.52 -0.99
CA ARG A 17 8.35 21.26 0.20
C ARG A 17 7.87 20.35 1.32
N GLU A 18 7.31 19.17 1.00
CA GLU A 18 6.81 18.19 2.00
C GLU A 18 7.93 17.30 2.53
N VAL A 19 9.02 17.13 1.77
CA VAL A 19 10.19 16.34 2.16
C VAL A 19 11.03 17.02 3.24
N ARG A 20 10.95 18.34 3.41
CA ARG A 20 11.82 19.10 4.32
C ARG A 20 11.40 19.13 5.79
N SER A 21 10.18 18.77 6.15
CA SER A 21 9.70 18.91 7.54
C SER A 21 9.56 17.62 8.34
N GLN A 22 9.72 16.43 7.72
CA GLN A 22 9.56 15.17 8.42
C GLN A 22 10.52 14.14 7.84
N GLN A 23 11.19 13.35 8.69
CA GLN A 23 11.91 12.15 8.27
C GLN A 23 10.92 11.15 7.68
N VAL A 24 10.70 11.24 6.35
CA VAL A 24 9.96 10.20 5.61
C VAL A 24 10.82 8.96 5.67
N LYS A 25 10.40 7.96 6.43
CA LYS A 25 11.05 6.66 6.37
C LYS A 25 10.85 6.11 4.96
N ASN A 26 11.94 5.92 4.23
CA ASN A 26 11.88 5.35 2.89
C ASN A 26 11.22 3.97 2.95
N VAL A 27 10.22 3.75 2.10
CA VAL A 27 9.56 2.46 1.95
C VAL A 27 9.99 1.83 0.63
N ILE A 28 10.49 0.60 0.69
CA ILE A 28 10.80 -0.19 -0.49
C ILE A 28 9.63 -1.13 -0.78
N LEU A 29 9.11 -1.06 -2.00
CA LEU A 29 8.10 -1.99 -2.50
C LEU A 29 8.76 -3.19 -3.17
N TRP A 30 8.43 -4.39 -2.68
CA TRP A 30 8.81 -5.68 -3.27
C TRP A 30 7.58 -6.30 -3.93
N GLN A 31 7.49 -6.20 -5.24
CA GLN A 31 6.37 -6.78 -5.98
C GLN A 31 6.75 -8.16 -6.54
N LEU A 32 5.98 -9.18 -6.16
CA LEU A 32 6.16 -10.54 -6.64
C LEU A 32 5.22 -10.83 -7.82
N PRO A 33 5.71 -11.48 -8.89
CA PRO A 33 4.89 -11.72 -10.08
C PRO A 33 3.76 -12.74 -9.84
N PRO A 34 2.68 -12.70 -10.65
CA PRO A 34 1.48 -13.53 -10.44
C PRO A 34 1.73 -15.04 -10.45
N ARG A 35 2.72 -15.49 -11.21
CA ARG A 35 3.05 -16.92 -11.33
C ARG A 35 4.00 -17.42 -10.23
N PHE A 36 4.49 -16.54 -9.38
CA PHE A 36 5.38 -16.89 -8.28
C PHE A 36 4.56 -17.39 -7.10
N LYS A 37 4.51 -18.72 -6.97
CA LYS A 37 3.77 -19.39 -5.89
C LYS A 37 4.44 -19.18 -4.54
N VAL A 38 3.67 -19.34 -3.48
CA VAL A 38 4.13 -19.21 -2.09
C VAL A 38 5.32 -20.13 -1.81
N ASN A 39 6.35 -19.54 -1.22
CA ASN A 39 7.51 -20.23 -0.66
C ASN A 39 7.94 -19.46 0.60
N PRO A 40 7.48 -19.89 1.80
CA PRO A 40 7.75 -19.18 3.03
C PRO A 40 9.23 -19.17 3.41
N GLU A 41 9.94 -20.26 3.14
CA GLU A 41 11.36 -20.42 3.46
C GLU A 41 12.20 -19.40 2.70
N ARG A 42 11.96 -19.29 1.39
CA ARG A 42 12.64 -18.31 0.54
C ARG A 42 12.30 -16.87 0.90
N LEU A 43 11.04 -16.61 1.29
CA LEU A 43 10.64 -15.29 1.79
C LEU A 43 11.39 -14.96 3.09
N GLU A 44 11.50 -15.90 4.01
CA GLU A 44 12.21 -15.69 5.27
C GLU A 44 13.69 -15.43 5.06
N GLU A 45 14.36 -16.18 4.19
CA GLU A 45 15.76 -15.94 3.81
C GLU A 45 15.94 -14.52 3.26
N PHE A 46 15.04 -14.08 2.41
CA PHE A 46 15.06 -12.73 1.86
C PHE A 46 14.83 -11.66 2.92
N LEU A 47 13.84 -11.84 3.80
CA LEU A 47 13.53 -10.90 4.88
C LEU A 47 14.70 -10.73 5.87
N ARG A 48 15.51 -11.79 6.09
CA ARG A 48 16.68 -11.74 6.99
C ARG A 48 17.77 -10.79 6.51
N VAL A 49 17.94 -10.63 5.20
CA VAL A 49 19.00 -9.81 4.61
C VAL A 49 18.59 -8.36 4.35
N LEU A 50 17.31 -8.03 4.54
CA LEU A 50 16.83 -6.66 4.32
C LEU A 50 17.32 -5.68 5.39
N PRO A 51 17.74 -4.47 5.00
CA PRO A 51 18.16 -3.43 5.93
C PRO A 51 17.02 -3.01 6.86
N LYS A 52 17.20 -3.13 8.18
CA LYS A 52 16.19 -2.77 9.18
C LYS A 52 15.93 -1.26 9.31
N THR A 53 16.79 -0.43 8.71
CA THR A 53 16.65 1.02 8.71
C THR A 53 15.58 1.54 7.76
N TRP A 54 15.13 0.70 6.82
CA TRP A 54 14.12 1.03 5.83
C TRP A 54 12.83 0.25 6.11
N ARG A 55 11.73 0.78 5.65
CA ARG A 55 10.44 0.08 5.64
C ARG A 55 10.33 -0.78 4.39
N HIS A 56 9.76 -1.97 4.53
CA HIS A 56 9.59 -2.93 3.43
C HIS A 56 8.13 -3.29 3.28
N ALA A 57 7.56 -3.13 2.07
CA ALA A 57 6.20 -3.50 1.73
C ALA A 57 6.21 -4.59 0.65
N PHE A 58 5.46 -5.67 0.87
CA PHE A 58 5.40 -6.83 -0.03
C PHE A 58 4.06 -6.89 -0.74
N GLU A 59 4.10 -6.79 -2.07
CA GLU A 59 2.95 -6.92 -2.94
C GLU A 59 2.93 -8.30 -3.58
N PHE A 60 2.03 -9.14 -3.14
CA PHE A 60 1.82 -10.46 -3.70
C PHE A 60 0.77 -10.42 -4.80
N ARG A 61 1.09 -10.92 -5.99
CA ARG A 61 0.16 -11.02 -7.13
C ARG A 61 -0.45 -12.42 -7.31
N SER A 62 -0.17 -13.34 -6.38
CA SER A 62 -0.79 -14.66 -6.29
C SER A 62 -1.45 -14.83 -4.92
N SER A 63 -2.72 -15.25 -4.90
CA SER A 63 -3.48 -15.46 -3.68
C SER A 63 -2.91 -16.57 -2.78
N THR A 64 -2.04 -17.44 -3.32
CA THR A 64 -1.34 -18.48 -2.54
C THR A 64 -0.48 -17.91 -1.41
N TRP A 65 -0.08 -16.65 -1.50
CA TRP A 65 0.68 -15.94 -0.46
C TRP A 65 -0.18 -15.40 0.69
N LEU A 66 -1.51 -15.35 0.53
CA LEU A 66 -2.42 -14.80 1.55
C LEU A 66 -2.74 -15.86 2.60
N THR A 67 -1.75 -16.25 3.39
CA THR A 67 -1.86 -17.27 4.45
C THR A 67 -1.41 -16.73 5.79
N VAL A 68 -1.92 -17.32 6.89
CA VAL A 68 -1.54 -16.95 8.25
C VAL A 68 -0.02 -17.04 8.45
N LYS A 69 0.61 -18.12 7.94
CA LYS A 69 2.08 -18.31 8.02
C LYS A 69 2.85 -17.14 7.41
N ILE A 70 2.41 -16.61 6.25
CA ILE A 70 3.05 -15.47 5.61
C ILE A 70 2.82 -14.18 6.39
N PHE A 71 1.60 -13.95 6.91
CA PHE A 71 1.32 -12.76 7.72
C PHE A 71 2.14 -12.74 9.02
N GLU A 72 2.30 -13.88 9.68
CA GLU A 72 3.14 -14.02 10.87
C GLU A 72 4.62 -13.77 10.56
N LEU A 73 5.09 -14.28 9.40
CA LEU A 73 6.44 -14.03 8.94
C LEU A 73 6.70 -12.54 8.68
N LEU A 74 5.81 -11.86 7.97
CA LEU A 74 5.91 -10.41 7.75
C LEU A 74 5.91 -9.63 9.08
N ARG A 75 5.05 -10.01 10.05
CA ARG A 75 5.02 -9.38 11.38
C ARG A 75 6.35 -9.55 12.11
N ARG A 76 6.93 -10.75 12.09
CA ARG A 76 8.21 -11.06 12.75
C ARG A 76 9.34 -10.18 12.24
N TYR A 77 9.34 -9.85 10.95
CA TYR A 77 10.37 -9.05 10.31
C TYR A 77 10.00 -7.57 10.15
N GLY A 78 8.84 -7.13 10.64
CA GLY A 78 8.38 -5.74 10.55
C GLY A 78 8.11 -5.27 9.13
N ALA A 79 7.70 -6.16 8.24
CA ALA A 79 7.37 -5.86 6.86
C ALA A 79 5.85 -5.74 6.65
N ALA A 80 5.42 -4.80 5.80
CA ALA A 80 4.01 -4.62 5.47
C ALA A 80 3.56 -5.57 4.36
N ILE A 81 2.37 -6.16 4.51
CA ILE A 81 1.63 -6.64 3.34
C ILE A 81 0.96 -5.47 2.64
N VAL A 82 1.06 -5.41 1.32
CA VAL A 82 0.39 -4.37 0.52
C VAL A 82 -1.10 -4.67 0.41
N PHE A 83 -1.91 -3.68 0.79
CA PHE A 83 -3.34 -3.68 0.48
C PHE A 83 -3.52 -3.28 -0.98
N GLN A 84 -4.06 -4.18 -1.79
CA GLN A 84 -4.30 -3.94 -3.20
C GLN A 84 -5.81 -3.85 -3.45
N ASP A 85 -6.25 -2.83 -4.16
CA ASP A 85 -7.64 -2.74 -4.64
C ASP A 85 -7.65 -2.81 -6.17
N PHE A 86 -8.07 -3.98 -6.69
CA PHE A 86 -8.31 -4.21 -8.10
C PHE A 86 -9.36 -5.32 -8.33
N PRO A 87 -9.94 -5.44 -9.54
CA PRO A 87 -11.00 -6.39 -9.81
C PRO A 87 -10.63 -7.84 -9.49
N GLY A 88 -11.46 -8.52 -8.71
CA GLY A 88 -11.29 -9.93 -8.37
C GLY A 88 -10.21 -10.26 -7.34
N TRP A 89 -9.48 -9.26 -6.82
CA TRP A 89 -8.49 -9.50 -5.77
C TRP A 89 -9.10 -9.39 -4.37
N PRO A 90 -8.81 -10.35 -3.48
CA PRO A 90 -9.29 -10.27 -2.11
C PRO A 90 -8.56 -9.17 -1.33
N ILE A 91 -9.30 -8.22 -0.79
CA ILE A 91 -8.71 -7.19 0.08
C ILE A 91 -8.38 -7.83 1.42
N THR A 92 -7.08 -7.90 1.74
CA THR A 92 -6.64 -8.36 3.07
C THR A 92 -7.12 -7.42 4.17
N LYS A 93 -7.28 -7.97 5.39
CA LYS A 93 -7.55 -7.19 6.61
C LYS A 93 -6.33 -7.17 7.54
N GLU A 94 -5.28 -7.88 7.18
CA GLU A 94 -4.11 -8.11 8.00
C GLU A 94 -3.16 -6.89 7.98
N ILE A 95 -2.88 -6.35 9.16
CA ILE A 95 -1.83 -5.36 9.38
C ILE A 95 -0.64 -6.11 9.98
N THR A 96 0.50 -6.03 9.31
CA THR A 96 1.67 -6.83 9.65
C THR A 96 2.83 -6.01 10.23
N THR A 97 2.69 -4.66 10.31
CA THR A 97 3.70 -3.77 10.88
C THR A 97 3.08 -2.44 11.32
N ASP A 98 3.90 -1.45 11.68
CA ASP A 98 3.52 -0.11 12.16
C ASP A 98 3.07 0.86 11.06
N PHE A 99 2.91 0.39 9.84
CA PHE A 99 2.42 1.19 8.72
C PHE A 99 1.55 0.36 7.76
N VAL A 100 0.75 1.05 6.96
CA VAL A 100 -0.07 0.49 5.89
C VAL A 100 0.45 0.97 4.55
N TYR A 101 0.54 0.08 3.57
CA TYR A 101 0.88 0.40 2.19
C TYR A 101 -0.29 -0.02 1.30
N LEU A 102 -0.94 0.95 0.66
CA LEU A 102 -2.17 0.76 -0.10
C LEU A 102 -1.94 1.13 -1.57
N ARG A 103 -2.38 0.27 -2.48
CA ARG A 103 -2.31 0.50 -3.93
C ARG A 103 -3.66 0.33 -4.60
N PHE A 104 -4.08 1.36 -5.31
CA PHE A 104 -5.30 1.42 -6.09
C PHE A 104 -5.00 1.20 -7.57
N HIS A 105 -5.50 0.10 -8.13
CA HIS A 105 -5.22 -0.28 -9.52
C HIS A 105 -6.44 -0.11 -10.46
N GLY A 106 -7.50 0.52 -10.00
CA GLY A 106 -8.76 0.62 -10.70
C GLY A 106 -9.81 -0.37 -10.19
N LYS A 107 -11.06 0.07 -10.08
CA LYS A 107 -12.12 -0.71 -9.41
C LYS A 107 -12.80 -1.74 -10.31
N THR A 108 -13.13 -1.36 -11.52
CA THR A 108 -13.85 -2.21 -12.48
C THR A 108 -12.95 -2.76 -13.57
N HIS A 109 -11.99 -1.97 -14.03
CA HIS A 109 -10.99 -2.34 -15.03
C HIS A 109 -9.60 -1.96 -14.53
N LEU A 110 -8.69 -2.92 -14.59
CA LEU A 110 -7.33 -2.76 -14.10
C LEU A 110 -6.63 -1.59 -14.82
N TYR A 111 -6.08 -0.66 -14.05
CA TYR A 111 -5.36 0.55 -14.46
C TYR A 111 -6.18 1.61 -15.22
N THR A 112 -7.42 1.35 -15.60
CA THR A 112 -8.19 2.21 -16.52
C THR A 112 -9.51 2.70 -15.96
N SER A 113 -9.92 2.27 -14.77
CA SER A 113 -11.20 2.72 -14.18
C SER A 113 -11.02 3.73 -13.06
N ASP A 114 -11.98 4.63 -13.00
CA ASP A 114 -12.13 5.63 -11.95
C ASP A 114 -12.63 5.00 -10.63
N TYR A 115 -12.39 5.70 -9.52
CA TYR A 115 -13.01 5.43 -8.22
C TYR A 115 -14.11 6.44 -7.96
N SER A 116 -15.31 5.97 -7.72
CA SER A 116 -16.41 6.85 -7.30
C SER A 116 -16.09 7.52 -5.95
N LYS A 117 -16.65 8.71 -5.72
CA LYS A 117 -16.55 9.42 -4.44
C LYS A 117 -16.96 8.53 -3.27
N LYS A 118 -18.03 7.73 -3.41
CA LYS A 118 -18.52 6.81 -2.37
C LYS A 118 -17.49 5.71 -2.02
N GLU A 119 -16.72 5.24 -2.99
CA GLU A 119 -15.65 4.26 -2.76
C GLU A 119 -14.47 4.91 -2.05
N LEU A 120 -14.07 6.11 -2.48
CA LEU A 120 -13.01 6.88 -1.83
C LEU A 120 -13.39 7.28 -0.40
N GLU A 121 -14.65 7.64 -0.13
CA GLU A 121 -15.15 7.89 1.23
C GLU A 121 -15.04 6.65 2.15
N LYS A 122 -15.29 5.44 1.62
CA LYS A 122 -15.10 4.20 2.40
C LYS A 122 -13.63 4.00 2.75
N TRP A 123 -12.75 4.26 1.79
CA TRP A 123 -11.31 4.16 2.00
C TRP A 123 -10.81 5.26 2.94
N GLY A 124 -11.28 6.50 2.82
CA GLY A 124 -10.96 7.61 3.72
C GLY A 124 -11.24 7.24 5.18
N ARG A 125 -12.46 6.78 5.48
CA ARG A 125 -12.82 6.31 6.85
C ARG A 125 -11.92 5.19 7.37
N ARG A 126 -11.46 4.29 6.50
CA ARG A 126 -10.55 3.20 6.88
C ARG A 126 -9.15 3.74 7.17
N ILE A 127 -8.68 4.68 6.36
CA ILE A 127 -7.40 5.35 6.53
C ILE A 127 -7.39 6.16 7.83
N ASP A 128 -8.41 6.96 8.09
CA ASP A 128 -8.56 7.71 9.34
C ASP A 128 -8.49 6.79 10.56
N LYS A 129 -9.18 5.63 10.50
CA LYS A 129 -9.13 4.64 11.58
C LYS A 129 -7.70 4.13 11.81
N TRP A 130 -6.94 3.86 10.77
CA TRP A 130 -5.56 3.41 10.87
C TRP A 130 -4.64 4.51 11.44
N MET A 131 -4.76 5.73 10.94
CA MET A 131 -3.97 6.88 11.40
C MET A 131 -4.27 7.23 12.86
N ASN A 132 -5.55 7.19 13.26
CA ASN A 132 -5.95 7.38 14.66
C ASN A 132 -5.45 6.25 15.57
N GLY A 133 -5.24 5.06 15.03
CA GLY A 133 -4.57 3.94 15.69
C GLY A 133 -3.04 4.04 15.74
N GLY A 134 -2.46 5.14 15.23
CA GLY A 134 -1.01 5.40 15.27
C GLY A 134 -0.23 4.84 14.08
N LEU A 135 -0.89 4.29 13.06
CA LEU A 135 -0.23 3.76 11.87
C LEU A 135 0.05 4.86 10.84
N ASP A 136 1.24 4.86 10.26
CA ASP A 136 1.50 5.63 9.05
C ASP A 136 0.82 4.96 7.85
N VAL A 137 0.24 5.73 6.93
CA VAL A 137 -0.45 5.18 5.76
C VAL A 137 0.13 5.76 4.47
N TYR A 138 0.63 4.87 3.62
CA TYR A 138 1.14 5.18 2.29
C TYR A 138 0.10 4.76 1.25
N VAL A 139 -0.30 5.69 0.38
CA VAL A 139 -1.32 5.45 -0.63
C VAL A 139 -0.79 5.78 -2.02
N TYR A 140 -0.98 4.84 -2.95
CA TYR A 140 -0.55 4.99 -4.34
C TYR A 140 -1.68 4.64 -5.29
N PHE A 141 -1.94 5.54 -6.24
CA PHE A 141 -2.89 5.31 -7.31
C PHE A 141 -2.15 4.93 -8.60
N ASN A 142 -2.56 3.82 -9.22
CA ASN A 142 -1.99 3.28 -10.44
C ASN A 142 -3.03 3.15 -11.57
N ASN A 143 -4.18 3.82 -11.44
CA ASN A 143 -5.22 3.91 -12.47
C ASN A 143 -5.01 5.16 -13.33
N ASP A 144 -3.86 5.22 -14.01
CA ASP A 144 -3.37 6.43 -14.67
C ASP A 144 -4.10 6.80 -15.97
N ALA A 145 -4.85 5.87 -16.56
CA ALA A 145 -5.59 6.15 -17.77
C ALA A 145 -6.54 7.35 -17.56
N LEU A 146 -6.52 8.29 -18.49
CA LEU A 146 -7.33 9.49 -18.48
C LEU A 146 -7.10 10.42 -17.26
N GLY A 147 -5.98 10.27 -16.55
CA GLY A 147 -5.63 11.12 -15.40
C GLY A 147 -6.38 10.80 -14.10
N TYR A 148 -7.09 9.68 -14.03
CA TYR A 148 -7.87 9.29 -12.86
C TYR A 148 -7.04 9.19 -11.58
N ALA A 149 -5.81 8.67 -11.65
CA ALA A 149 -4.95 8.52 -10.49
C ALA A 149 -4.76 9.84 -9.73
N PHE A 150 -4.46 10.93 -10.44
CA PHE A 150 -4.29 12.25 -9.83
C PHE A 150 -5.59 12.77 -9.22
N GLN A 151 -6.72 12.65 -9.95
CA GLN A 151 -8.03 13.11 -9.48
C GLN A 151 -8.47 12.34 -8.24
N ASN A 152 -8.33 11.01 -8.24
CA ASN A 152 -8.70 10.16 -7.11
C ASN A 152 -7.83 10.41 -5.87
N ALA A 153 -6.54 10.64 -6.09
CA ALA A 153 -5.61 10.99 -5.03
C ALA A 153 -6.02 12.31 -4.35
N GLN A 154 -6.31 13.36 -5.14
CA GLN A 154 -6.76 14.63 -4.62
C GLN A 154 -8.07 14.49 -3.82
N VAL A 155 -9.07 13.79 -4.37
CA VAL A 155 -10.34 13.55 -3.67
C VAL A 155 -10.12 12.78 -2.37
N LEU A 156 -9.30 11.74 -2.38
CA LEU A 156 -9.02 10.97 -1.16
C LEU A 156 -8.30 11.82 -0.10
N LYS A 157 -7.37 12.67 -0.51
CA LYS A 157 -6.65 13.59 0.38
C LYS A 157 -7.61 14.56 1.08
N ASP A 158 -8.60 15.08 0.38
CA ASP A 158 -9.60 15.99 0.94
C ASP A 158 -10.58 15.28 1.90
N LEU A 159 -10.69 13.95 1.79
CA LEU A 159 -11.56 13.12 2.64
C LEU A 159 -10.89 12.62 3.92
N VAL A 160 -9.55 12.53 3.95
CA VAL A 160 -8.77 12.06 5.11
C VAL A 160 -8.53 13.24 6.07
N LYS A 161 -8.70 13.00 7.39
CA LYS A 161 -8.67 14.06 8.44
C LYS A 161 -7.48 13.93 9.38
#